data_e281d62aa838c5a2c0b9f736c47ebc55
#
_entry.id   e281d62aa838c5a2c0b9f736c47ebc55
#
_cell.length_a   1.000
_cell.length_b   1.000
_cell.length_c   1.000
_cell.angle_alpha   90.00
_cell.angle_beta   90.00
_cell.angle_gamma   90.00
#
_symmetry.space_group_name_H-M   'P 1'
#
loop_
_entity.id
_entity.type
_entity.pdbx_description
1 polymer ?
#
loop_
_entity_poly.entity_id
_entity_poly.type
_entity_poly.pdbx_seq_one_letter_code
_entity_poly.pdbx_strand_id
1 'polypeptide(L)'
;MENNDISIRPFDGVADTERLSDIWFAASLKAHPFIGEPKLVEQRTLIEETYLPKSETWVACCGGDAVGFISLLGNFVGGIFIAPDRQGLGIGRKLIAHALALKGELSLEVYTANEQAVRFYRTLGFTEVSRRDVDDSGDPYPNAALHLRA
;
A
#
# COMPACT_ATOMS: atom_id res chain seq x y z
N MET A 1 -5.83 24.59 7.09
CA MET A 1 -5.23 24.09 6.92
C MET A 1 -4.98 23.33 6.18
N GLU A 2 -4.41 23.20 5.95
CA GLU A 2 -4.39 22.53 5.21
C GLU A 2 -3.84 21.42 5.21
N ASN A 3 -4.27 20.62 4.97
CA ASN A 3 -4.03 19.34 4.81
C ASN A 3 -2.97 18.97 3.94
N ASN A 4 -2.32 19.92 3.41
CA ASN A 4 -1.26 19.71 2.48
C ASN A 4 0.07 19.47 3.14
N ASP A 5 0.12 19.57 4.45
CA ASP A 5 1.36 19.32 5.19
C ASP A 5 1.54 17.84 5.45
N ILE A 6 1.76 17.10 4.36
CA ILE A 6 2.07 15.68 4.47
C ILE A 6 3.58 15.53 4.52
N SER A 7 4.07 14.92 5.60
CA SER A 7 5.47 14.56 5.73
C SER A 7 5.62 13.05 5.63
N ILE A 8 6.77 12.59 5.15
CA ILE A 8 7.05 11.17 5.02
C ILE A 8 8.29 10.87 5.84
N ARG A 9 8.20 9.85 6.70
CA ARG A 9 9.30 9.47 7.58
C ARG A 9 9.44 7.95 7.65
N PRO A 10 10.59 7.45 8.11
CA PRO A 10 10.76 6.02 8.28
C PRO A 10 9.81 5.46 9.35
N PHE A 11 9.47 4.19 9.19
CA PHE A 11 8.65 3.44 10.13
C PHE A 11 9.39 3.27 11.46
N ASP A 12 8.66 3.48 12.57
CA ASP A 12 9.14 3.21 13.92
C ASP A 12 8.30 2.05 14.47
N GLY A 13 8.94 0.88 14.63
CA GLY A 13 8.22 -0.33 15.02
C GLY A 13 7.49 -0.25 16.34
N VAL A 14 8.04 0.53 17.29
CA VAL A 14 7.42 0.67 18.61
C VAL A 14 6.21 1.59 18.55
N ALA A 15 6.35 2.72 17.86
CA ALA A 15 5.30 3.74 17.84
C ALA A 15 4.21 3.49 16.81
N ASP A 16 4.54 2.83 15.69
CA ASP A 16 3.67 2.82 14.51
C ASP A 16 2.91 1.53 14.25
N THR A 17 3.36 0.40 14.77
CA THR A 17 2.82 -0.91 14.35
C THR A 17 1.31 -0.99 14.48
N GLU A 18 0.77 -0.60 15.61
CA GLU A 18 -0.66 -0.70 15.85
C GLU A 18 -1.45 0.22 14.91
N ARG A 19 -1.00 1.46 14.77
CA ARG A 19 -1.70 2.43 13.92
C ARG A 19 -1.66 2.02 12.45
N LEU A 20 -0.51 1.55 11.96
CA LEU A 20 -0.40 1.12 10.56
C LEU A 20 -1.21 -0.14 10.32
N SER A 21 -1.26 -1.05 11.29
CA SER A 21 -2.10 -2.25 11.21
C SER A 21 -3.58 -1.87 11.09
N ASP A 22 -4.04 -0.87 11.85
CA ASP A 22 -5.41 -0.37 11.77
C ASP A 22 -5.68 0.24 10.40
N ILE A 23 -4.75 1.02 9.86
CA ILE A 23 -4.89 1.61 8.53
C ILE A 23 -4.99 0.51 7.48
N TRP A 24 -4.11 -0.49 7.56
CA TRP A 24 -4.11 -1.60 6.63
C TRP A 24 -5.45 -2.33 6.65
N PHE A 25 -5.96 -2.63 7.83
CA PHE A 25 -7.21 -3.39 7.97
C PHE A 25 -8.39 -2.61 7.40
N ALA A 26 -8.53 -1.34 7.77
CA ALA A 26 -9.64 -0.51 7.31
C ALA A 26 -9.59 -0.28 5.80
N ALA A 27 -8.40 -0.02 5.26
CA ALA A 27 -8.24 0.19 3.83
C ALA A 27 -8.50 -1.09 3.03
N SER A 28 -8.06 -2.24 3.56
CA SER A 28 -8.26 -3.52 2.90
C SER A 28 -9.73 -3.94 2.88
N LEU A 29 -10.47 -3.69 3.96
CA LEU A 29 -11.90 -3.94 3.98
C LEU A 29 -12.61 -3.14 2.90
N LYS A 30 -12.21 -1.89 2.71
CA LYS A 30 -12.82 -1.01 1.72
C LYS A 30 -12.44 -1.42 0.29
N ALA A 31 -11.16 -1.73 0.07
CA ALA A 31 -10.63 -1.97 -1.27
C ALA A 31 -10.86 -3.40 -1.76
N HIS A 32 -10.89 -4.37 -0.84
CA HIS A 32 -10.96 -5.78 -1.18
C HIS A 32 -12.11 -6.49 -0.48
N PRO A 33 -13.37 -6.03 -0.65
CA PRO A 33 -14.50 -6.67 0.03
C PRO A 33 -14.68 -8.13 -0.37
N PHE A 34 -14.16 -8.51 -1.55
CA PHE A 34 -14.23 -9.88 -2.03
C PHE A 34 -13.38 -10.85 -1.22
N ILE A 35 -12.39 -10.36 -0.48
CA ILE A 35 -11.54 -11.21 0.38
C ILE A 35 -12.28 -11.59 1.65
N GLY A 36 -13.03 -10.63 2.22
CA GLY A 36 -13.84 -10.87 3.41
C GLY A 36 -13.10 -10.59 4.71
N GLU A 37 -13.85 -10.15 5.70
CA GLU A 37 -13.29 -9.75 6.99
C GLU A 37 -12.58 -10.89 7.74
N PRO A 38 -13.10 -12.13 7.80
CA PRO A 38 -12.41 -13.18 8.54
C PRO A 38 -11.00 -13.45 8.04
N LYS A 39 -10.79 -13.41 6.73
CA LYS A 39 -9.46 -13.62 6.17
C LYS A 39 -8.54 -12.45 6.47
N LEU A 40 -9.07 -11.23 6.46
CA LEU A 40 -8.27 -10.05 6.79
C LEU A 40 -7.85 -10.07 8.27
N VAL A 41 -8.72 -10.56 9.16
CA VAL A 41 -8.36 -10.69 10.57
C VAL A 41 -7.18 -11.65 10.73
N GLU A 42 -7.18 -12.77 10.00
CA GLU A 42 -6.04 -13.70 10.01
C GLU A 42 -4.77 -13.04 9.49
N GLN A 43 -4.88 -12.31 8.40
CA GLN A 43 -3.72 -11.67 7.77
C GLN A 43 -3.12 -10.56 8.63
N ARG A 44 -3.92 -9.96 9.51
CA ARG A 44 -3.47 -8.84 10.34
C ARG A 44 -2.24 -9.20 11.19
N THR A 45 -2.21 -10.41 11.74
CA THR A 45 -1.07 -10.87 12.53
C THR A 45 0.20 -10.92 11.67
N LEU A 46 0.08 -11.40 10.43
CA LEU A 46 1.23 -11.43 9.51
C LEU A 46 1.73 -10.02 9.20
N ILE A 47 0.82 -9.06 9.03
CA ILE A 47 1.20 -7.68 8.78
C ILE A 47 2.03 -7.14 9.95
N GLU A 48 1.57 -7.34 11.17
CA GLU A 48 2.22 -6.79 12.36
C GLU A 48 3.54 -7.48 12.68
N GLU A 49 3.59 -8.80 12.55
CA GLU A 49 4.73 -9.59 13.01
C GLU A 49 5.76 -9.88 11.94
N THR A 50 5.37 -9.86 10.69
CA THR A 50 6.26 -10.25 9.59
C THR A 50 6.49 -9.14 8.60
N TYR A 51 5.42 -8.59 8.02
CA TYR A 51 5.59 -7.63 6.93
C TYR A 51 6.19 -6.30 7.36
N LEU A 52 5.59 -5.66 8.37
CA LEU A 52 6.07 -4.35 8.79
C LEU A 52 7.51 -4.40 9.31
N PRO A 53 7.90 -5.38 10.14
CA PRO A 53 9.29 -5.42 10.61
C PRO A 53 10.32 -5.74 9.54
N LYS A 54 9.93 -6.51 8.50
CA LYS A 54 10.89 -6.97 7.48
C LYS A 54 10.94 -6.09 6.25
N SER A 55 9.95 -5.22 6.06
CA SER A 55 9.89 -4.33 4.90
C SER A 55 10.58 -3.02 5.21
N GLU A 56 11.00 -2.33 4.14
CA GLU A 56 11.37 -0.93 4.27
C GLU A 56 10.08 -0.13 4.18
N THR A 57 9.59 0.40 5.30
CA THR A 57 8.29 1.06 5.38
C THR A 57 8.47 2.55 5.63
N TRP A 58 7.76 3.35 4.85
CA TRP A 58 7.73 4.80 4.96
C TRP A 58 6.31 5.23 5.33
N VAL A 59 6.22 6.12 6.30
CA VAL A 59 4.95 6.54 6.90
C VAL A 59 4.62 7.95 6.48
N ALA A 60 3.42 8.16 5.95
CA ALA A 60 2.91 9.49 5.64
C ALA A 60 2.15 10.01 6.85
N CYS A 61 2.50 11.21 7.28
CA CYS A 61 1.90 11.84 8.45
C CYS A 61 1.28 13.18 8.08
N CYS A 62 0.17 13.49 8.74
CA CYS A 62 -0.50 14.78 8.62
C CYS A 62 -0.62 15.36 10.02
N GLY A 63 0.14 16.43 10.28
CA GLY A 63 0.14 17.05 11.60
C GLY A 63 0.58 16.11 12.72
N GLY A 64 1.48 15.17 12.42
CA GLY A 64 1.97 14.20 13.40
C GLY A 64 1.20 12.89 13.44
N ASP A 65 0.00 12.84 12.80
CA ASP A 65 -0.80 11.61 12.77
C ASP A 65 -0.46 10.79 11.54
N ALA A 66 -0.19 9.49 11.73
CA ALA A 66 0.03 8.59 10.60
C ALA A 66 -1.28 8.41 9.84
N VAL A 67 -1.26 8.66 8.54
CA VAL A 67 -2.45 8.59 7.68
C VAL A 67 -2.29 7.60 6.51
N GLY A 68 -1.10 7.07 6.32
CA GLY A 68 -0.84 6.09 5.28
C GLY A 68 0.59 5.61 5.34
N PHE A 69 0.90 4.56 4.56
CA PHE A 69 2.26 4.04 4.51
C PHE A 69 2.48 3.25 3.23
N ILE A 70 3.76 3.08 2.88
CA ILE A 70 4.19 2.22 1.79
C ILE A 70 5.28 1.31 2.32
N SER A 71 5.19 0.02 1.99
CA SER A 71 6.17 -0.98 2.41
C SER A 71 6.86 -1.54 1.19
N LEU A 72 8.19 -1.51 1.20
CA LEU A 72 9.02 -1.89 0.05
C LEU A 72 9.87 -3.11 0.38
N LEU A 73 9.99 -4.00 -0.61
CA LEU A 73 10.92 -5.12 -0.58
C LEU A 73 11.84 -4.90 -1.78
N GLY A 74 12.99 -4.26 -1.56
CA GLY A 74 13.80 -3.75 -2.66
C GLY A 74 13.01 -2.69 -3.42
N ASN A 75 12.81 -2.88 -4.71
CA ASN A 75 11.98 -1.96 -5.50
C ASN A 75 10.55 -2.48 -5.71
N PHE A 76 10.19 -3.58 -5.04
CA PHE A 76 8.83 -4.11 -5.10
C PHE A 76 7.99 -3.46 -4.01
N VAL A 77 6.84 -2.90 -4.41
CA VAL A 77 5.88 -2.32 -3.47
C VAL A 77 5.03 -3.46 -2.91
N GLY A 78 5.36 -3.91 -1.70
CA GLY A 78 4.61 -4.98 -1.05
C GLY A 78 3.23 -4.51 -0.60
N GLY A 79 3.08 -3.20 -0.33
CA GLY A 79 1.79 -2.64 0.02
C GLY A 79 1.84 -1.12 0.09
N ILE A 80 0.71 -0.50 -0.22
CA ILE A 80 0.52 0.94 0.00
C ILE A 80 -0.92 1.12 0.47
N PHE A 81 -1.09 1.75 1.62
CA PHE A 81 -2.38 1.84 2.27
C PHE A 81 -2.58 3.24 2.83
N ILE A 82 -3.76 3.80 2.56
CA ILE A 82 -4.15 5.13 3.02
C ILE A 82 -5.40 4.96 3.88
N ALA A 83 -5.43 5.63 5.04
CA ALA A 83 -6.62 5.61 5.89
C ALA A 83 -7.85 6.01 5.05
N PRO A 84 -8.95 5.26 5.14
CA PRO A 84 -10.11 5.52 4.26
C PRO A 84 -10.62 6.95 4.30
N ASP A 85 -10.56 7.62 5.45
CA ASP A 85 -11.01 9.00 5.59
C ASP A 85 -10.01 10.02 5.05
N ARG A 86 -8.87 9.56 4.55
CA ARG A 86 -7.82 10.41 3.99
C ARG A 86 -7.54 10.12 2.53
N GLN A 87 -8.32 9.26 1.90
CA GLN A 87 -8.15 8.95 0.49
C GLN A 87 -8.62 10.14 -0.37
N GLY A 88 -8.06 10.26 -1.57
CA GLY A 88 -8.39 11.35 -2.46
C GLY A 88 -7.66 12.66 -2.19
N LEU A 89 -6.68 12.67 -1.28
CA LEU A 89 -5.94 13.87 -0.90
C LEU A 89 -4.50 13.90 -1.44
N GLY A 90 -4.15 12.95 -2.31
CA GLY A 90 -2.81 12.91 -2.91
C GLY A 90 -1.75 12.24 -2.07
N ILE A 91 -2.11 11.61 -0.95
CA ILE A 91 -1.14 10.95 -0.06
C ILE A 91 -0.48 9.77 -0.76
N GLY A 92 -1.26 8.93 -1.45
CA GLY A 92 -0.71 7.79 -2.18
C GLY A 92 0.27 8.22 -3.25
N ARG A 93 -0.05 9.28 -3.98
CA ARG A 93 0.85 9.84 -5.00
C ARG A 93 2.18 10.28 -4.37
N LYS A 94 2.13 10.92 -3.20
CA LYS A 94 3.34 11.37 -2.51
C LYS A 94 4.20 10.19 -2.05
N LEU A 95 3.57 9.13 -1.55
CA LEU A 95 4.29 7.93 -1.13
C LEU A 95 4.97 7.24 -2.33
N ILE A 96 4.27 7.12 -3.44
CA ILE A 96 4.84 6.52 -4.66
C ILE A 96 6.00 7.38 -5.17
N ALA A 97 5.83 8.72 -5.20
CA ALA A 97 6.90 9.61 -5.66
C ALA A 97 8.14 9.51 -4.77
N HIS A 98 7.95 9.41 -3.46
CA HIS A 98 9.05 9.24 -2.52
C HIS A 98 9.81 7.92 -2.80
N ALA A 99 9.08 6.83 -2.93
CA ALA A 99 9.67 5.52 -3.19
C ALA A 99 10.38 5.49 -4.54
N LEU A 100 9.77 6.09 -5.57
CA LEU A 100 10.37 6.12 -6.90
C LEU A 100 11.68 6.91 -6.91
N ALA A 101 11.72 8.03 -6.17
CA ALA A 101 12.95 8.82 -6.04
C ALA A 101 14.06 8.03 -5.37
N LEU A 102 13.72 7.17 -4.41
CA LEU A 102 14.70 6.34 -3.71
C LEU A 102 15.19 5.17 -4.55
N LYS A 103 14.32 4.56 -5.32
CA LYS A 103 14.62 3.28 -5.97
C LYS A 103 14.90 3.37 -7.47
N GLY A 104 14.45 4.42 -8.13
CA GLY A 104 14.60 4.59 -9.59
C GLY A 104 13.56 3.85 -10.40
N GLU A 105 13.00 2.79 -9.88
CA GLU A 105 11.93 2.04 -10.50
C GLU A 105 11.15 1.29 -9.42
N LEU A 106 9.89 1.00 -9.71
CA LEU A 106 9.02 0.27 -8.79
C LEU A 106 8.24 -0.79 -9.54
N SER A 107 7.99 -1.91 -8.88
CA SER A 107 7.06 -2.92 -9.37
C SER A 107 6.05 -3.24 -8.27
N LEU A 108 4.88 -3.73 -8.67
CA LEU A 108 3.86 -4.14 -7.71
C LEU A 108 2.90 -5.12 -8.37
N GLU A 109 2.06 -5.73 -7.54
CA GLU A 109 0.95 -6.55 -8.01
C GLU A 109 -0.34 -5.96 -7.46
N VAL A 110 -1.39 -5.96 -8.28
CA VAL A 110 -2.69 -5.42 -7.89
C VAL A 110 -3.78 -6.38 -8.30
N TYR A 111 -4.77 -6.58 -7.42
CA TYR A 111 -5.95 -7.35 -7.78
C TYR A 111 -6.72 -6.61 -8.86
N THR A 112 -7.06 -7.31 -9.96
CA THR A 112 -7.77 -6.67 -11.08
C THR A 112 -9.19 -6.26 -10.69
N ALA A 113 -9.76 -6.90 -9.66
CA ALA A 113 -11.07 -6.52 -9.15
C ALA A 113 -11.05 -5.17 -8.43
N ASN A 114 -9.88 -4.70 -8.02
CA ASN A 114 -9.73 -3.39 -7.39
C ASN A 114 -9.52 -2.34 -8.49
N GLU A 115 -10.59 -1.97 -9.17
CA GLU A 115 -10.52 -1.07 -10.32
C GLU A 115 -10.02 0.31 -9.97
N GLN A 116 -10.33 0.78 -8.77
CA GLN A 116 -9.86 2.08 -8.30
C GLN A 116 -8.34 2.10 -8.20
N ALA A 117 -7.75 1.07 -7.63
CA ALA A 117 -6.30 0.98 -7.52
C ALA A 117 -5.65 0.85 -8.90
N VAL A 118 -6.22 0.04 -9.78
CA VAL A 118 -5.68 -0.11 -11.14
C VAL A 118 -5.63 1.24 -11.85
N ARG A 119 -6.72 2.02 -11.75
CA ARG A 119 -6.77 3.36 -12.37
C ARG A 119 -5.75 4.30 -11.73
N PHE A 120 -5.61 4.23 -10.39
CA PHE A 120 -4.65 5.06 -9.67
C PHE A 120 -3.23 4.81 -10.17
N TYR A 121 -2.83 3.54 -10.26
CA TYR A 121 -1.48 3.21 -10.71
C TYR A 121 -1.26 3.62 -12.17
N ARG A 122 -2.26 3.43 -13.02
CA ARG A 122 -2.15 3.83 -14.42
C ARG A 122 -1.97 5.33 -14.58
N THR A 123 -2.69 6.13 -13.79
CA THR A 123 -2.51 7.58 -13.85
C THR A 123 -1.12 8.01 -13.43
N LEU A 124 -0.44 7.22 -12.61
CA LEU A 124 0.94 7.51 -12.21
C LEU A 124 1.97 7.07 -13.23
N GLY A 125 1.55 6.35 -14.26
CA GLY A 125 2.45 5.89 -15.31
C GLY A 125 2.85 4.43 -15.24
N PHE A 126 2.30 3.67 -14.29
CA PHE A 126 2.57 2.22 -14.23
C PHE A 126 2.02 1.53 -15.48
N THR A 127 2.78 0.54 -15.99
CA THR A 127 2.36 -0.27 -17.13
C THR A 127 2.25 -1.73 -16.69
N GLU A 128 1.30 -2.44 -17.28
CA GLU A 128 1.10 -3.85 -16.98
C GLU A 128 2.14 -4.70 -17.71
N VAL A 129 2.82 -5.58 -16.99
CA VAL A 129 3.84 -6.46 -17.57
C VAL A 129 3.41 -7.92 -17.61
N SER A 130 2.51 -8.34 -16.70
CA SER A 130 1.99 -9.71 -16.73
C SER A 130 0.71 -9.78 -15.91
N ARG A 131 0.04 -10.94 -15.99
CA ARG A 131 -1.23 -11.15 -15.31
C ARG A 131 -1.32 -12.61 -14.87
N ARG A 132 -1.93 -12.86 -13.71
CA ARG A 132 -2.16 -14.21 -13.18
C ARG A 132 -3.61 -14.36 -12.77
N ASP A 133 -4.09 -15.61 -12.79
CA ASP A 133 -5.47 -15.92 -12.39
C ASP A 133 -5.61 -16.20 -10.90
N VAL A 134 -4.49 -16.44 -10.21
CA VAL A 134 -4.48 -16.75 -8.78
C VAL A 134 -3.49 -15.83 -8.10
N ASP A 135 -3.70 -15.58 -6.78
CA ASP A 135 -2.76 -14.76 -6.01
C ASP A 135 -1.66 -15.66 -5.39
N ASP A 136 -0.77 -15.04 -4.60
CA ASP A 136 0.36 -15.75 -3.99
C ASP A 136 -0.08 -16.85 -3.03
N SER A 137 -1.30 -16.76 -2.50
CA SER A 137 -1.84 -17.77 -1.62
C SER A 137 -2.52 -18.92 -2.39
N GLY A 138 -2.58 -18.82 -3.72
CA GLY A 138 -3.27 -19.81 -4.55
C GLY A 138 -4.76 -19.61 -4.63
N ASP A 139 -5.28 -18.51 -4.09
CA ASP A 139 -6.70 -18.18 -4.16
C ASP A 139 -7.06 -17.65 -5.54
N PRO A 140 -8.31 -17.85 -6.00
CA PRO A 140 -8.71 -17.49 -7.35
C PRO A 140 -9.01 -15.99 -7.50
N TYR A 141 -8.04 -15.16 -7.19
CA TYR A 141 -8.14 -13.70 -7.32
C TYR A 141 -7.15 -13.23 -8.39
N PRO A 142 -7.65 -12.92 -9.61
CA PRO A 142 -6.78 -12.44 -10.68
C PRO A 142 -6.05 -11.16 -10.28
N ASN A 143 -4.78 -11.08 -10.68
CA ASN A 143 -3.96 -9.92 -10.39
C ASN A 143 -3.02 -9.61 -11.53
N ALA A 144 -2.57 -8.37 -11.59
CA ALA A 144 -1.68 -7.89 -12.64
C ALA A 144 -0.40 -7.37 -12.00
N ALA A 145 0.73 -7.66 -12.65
CA ALA A 145 2.02 -7.09 -12.25
C ALA A 145 2.22 -5.79 -13.03
N LEU A 146 2.54 -4.73 -12.32
CA LEU A 146 2.73 -3.40 -12.89
C LEU A 146 4.15 -2.91 -12.63
N HIS A 147 4.65 -2.04 -13.49
CA HIS A 147 6.00 -1.50 -13.39
C HIS A 147 6.02 -0.01 -13.71
N LEU A 148 6.81 0.75 -12.97
CA LEU A 148 7.03 2.19 -13.18
C LEU A 148 8.51 2.48 -13.12
N ARG A 149 8.99 3.27 -14.07
CA ARG A 149 10.39 3.71 -14.08
C ARG A 149 10.44 5.23 -14.00
N ALA A 150 11.40 5.72 -13.23
CA ALA A 150 11.61 7.16 -13.07
C ALA A 150 12.03 7.83 -14.38
#